data_c600a4c6b27b3b62dbf9887474ce74e1
#
_entry.id   c600a4c6b27b3b62dbf9887474ce74e1
#
_cell.length_a   1.000
_cell.length_b   1.000
_cell.length_c   1.000
_cell.angle_alpha   90.00
_cell.angle_beta   90.00
_cell.angle_gamma   90.00
#
_symmetry.space_group_name_H-M   'P 1'
#
loop_
_entity.id
_entity.type
_entity.pdbx_description
1 polymer ?
#
loop_
_entity_poly.entity_id
_entity_poly.type
_entity_poly.pdbx_seq_one_letter_code
_entity_poly.pdbx_strand_id
1 'polypeptide(L)'
;MVAISEFGLKIKNIEASTLFEYNIGVRDHYEYKDAMFTNSLFKDFLEENGLETYKGESTRDIICLEFHYGSRSYQQELEHLYKVATTAQKEYNKARIKNDKFLLEKAKNKQNKIKELLLFARKNRLKYQQLTKEQLRTKFYNEGVEVEYITRKRNGEIKKRETIRYKMLFRSTGKAKKGSCMFIRDELYEKAKDFLYMGIQLPEENAPLVEVSAYAPLVASGIVGRVKIDPKNILILKDVDRYFKTNIVSIETDENKQCIAKFIEDYELKNTLFDGQALIDTSIFPEWGNGYILLRHHFCKMAAFHANIQMFFKDYFGDKYETATVTDMFGNEHYVKDIELITTDNAVKWLKMDVSYDAWCEKVYENNCMFGIVKTAHESKLGNVQKMSYQMVNSLDIDIMEDVIKESALYVERLKTDDECFFDYLKKHSNFSNDHEVLLALCEHNPEFVRSSYFRARRSDIIKAYTLKMKSGELIQIADNLTVVGSPYAMLLYAATGKEESVDEDDTFFFEEGTIQCYTERFNSDEYLAFFRSPFNSKNNLTYLHNMYSKKMEKYFKFGKNIVAVNMIGTPFQDRNNGLVYGSV
;
A
#
# COMPACT_ATOMS: atom_id res chain seq x y z
N MET A 1 -7.84 10.22 22.14
CA MET A 1 -6.56 9.97 21.42
C MET A 1 -6.27 8.49 21.52
N VAL A 2 -6.29 7.80 20.40
CA VAL A 2 -5.88 6.39 20.33
C VAL A 2 -4.39 6.33 20.61
N ALA A 3 -3.94 5.43 21.48
CA ALA A 3 -2.53 5.35 21.85
C ALA A 3 -1.68 4.97 20.61
N ILE A 4 -0.51 5.59 20.45
CA ILE A 4 0.40 5.32 19.32
C ILE A 4 0.77 3.84 19.24
N SER A 5 0.86 3.15 20.38
CA SER A 5 1.10 1.71 20.50
C SER A 5 0.07 0.84 19.78
N GLU A 6 -1.15 1.32 19.55
CA GLU A 6 -2.17 0.58 18.80
C GLU A 6 -1.86 0.49 17.31
N PHE A 7 -1.03 1.40 16.77
CA PHE A 7 -0.67 1.42 15.34
C PHE A 7 0.72 0.82 15.06
N GLY A 8 1.59 0.72 16.06
CA GLY A 8 2.95 0.26 15.92
C GLY A 8 3.94 1.01 16.80
N LEU A 9 5.21 1.05 16.38
CA LEU A 9 6.30 1.71 17.09
C LEU A 9 6.85 2.89 16.27
N LYS A 10 7.16 3.98 16.94
CA LYS A 10 7.90 5.08 16.31
C LYS A 10 9.34 4.67 16.03
N ILE A 11 9.80 4.94 14.83
CA ILE A 11 11.17 4.74 14.37
C ILE A 11 11.69 6.01 13.73
N LYS A 12 13.00 6.10 13.54
CA LYS A 12 13.60 7.19 12.77
C LYS A 12 13.58 6.87 11.28
N ASN A 13 13.17 7.85 10.49
CA ASN A 13 13.34 7.87 9.05
C ASN A 13 14.41 8.92 8.72
N ILE A 14 15.60 8.47 8.31
CA ILE A 14 16.82 9.28 8.23
C ILE A 14 17.18 9.50 6.76
N GLU A 15 17.55 10.73 6.39
CA GLU A 15 18.13 11.03 5.09
C GLU A 15 19.58 10.52 5.03
N ALA A 16 19.83 9.55 4.15
CA ALA A 16 21.10 8.82 4.07
C ALA A 16 22.32 9.72 3.78
N SER A 17 22.16 10.75 2.94
CA SER A 17 23.24 11.68 2.62
C SER A 17 23.71 12.46 3.84
N THR A 18 22.78 12.93 4.67
CA THR A 18 23.12 13.68 5.88
C THR A 18 23.73 12.81 6.97
N LEU A 19 23.29 11.55 7.07
CA LEU A 19 23.87 10.57 7.97
C LEU A 19 25.32 10.22 7.54
N PHE A 20 25.56 10.02 6.25
CA PHE A 20 26.89 9.78 5.73
C PHE A 20 27.82 10.97 6.01
N GLU A 21 27.38 12.20 5.72
CA GLU A 21 28.13 13.43 5.98
C GLU A 21 28.45 13.60 7.48
N TYR A 22 27.52 13.21 8.36
CA TYR A 22 27.74 13.18 9.81
C TYR A 22 28.81 12.14 10.20
N ASN A 23 28.70 10.92 9.67
CA ASN A 23 29.63 9.83 10.02
C ASN A 23 31.07 10.11 9.55
N ILE A 24 31.25 10.79 8.43
CA ILE A 24 32.59 11.21 7.98
C ILE A 24 33.06 12.52 8.65
N GLY A 25 32.27 13.11 9.54
CA GLY A 25 32.62 14.30 10.33
C GLY A 25 32.65 15.59 9.56
N VAL A 26 31.87 15.75 8.50
CA VAL A 26 31.67 17.00 7.73
C VAL A 26 30.36 17.70 8.06
N ARG A 27 29.56 17.10 8.96
CA ARG A 27 28.29 17.64 9.45
C ARG A 27 28.18 17.42 10.95
N ASP A 28 27.50 18.30 11.66
CA ASP A 28 27.32 18.24 13.12
C ASP A 28 26.08 17.47 13.58
N HIS A 29 25.16 17.20 12.67
CA HIS A 29 23.93 16.43 12.90
C HIS A 29 23.46 15.78 11.60
N TYR A 30 22.62 14.75 11.71
CA TYR A 30 21.89 14.16 10.58
C TYR A 30 20.41 14.50 10.66
N GLU A 31 19.77 14.59 9.49
CA GLU A 31 18.34 14.90 9.39
C GLU A 31 17.50 13.63 9.49
N TYR A 32 16.46 13.68 10.30
CA TYR A 32 15.51 12.60 10.42
C TYR A 32 14.09 13.12 10.69
N LYS A 33 13.11 12.26 10.40
CA LYS A 33 11.70 12.44 10.72
C LYS A 33 11.23 11.23 11.49
N ASP A 34 10.19 11.38 12.28
CA ASP A 34 9.51 10.23 12.87
C ASP A 34 8.74 9.47 11.78
N ALA A 35 8.78 8.15 11.83
CA ALA A 35 8.01 7.24 11.01
C ALA A 35 7.43 6.13 11.89
N MET A 36 6.50 5.36 11.34
CA MET A 36 5.90 4.23 12.04
C MET A 36 6.43 2.91 11.47
N PHE A 37 6.85 2.04 12.36
CA PHE A 37 6.97 0.62 12.15
C PHE A 37 5.65 0.00 12.58
N THR A 38 4.76 -0.23 11.60
CA THR A 38 3.37 -0.64 11.83
C THR A 38 3.27 -2.05 12.39
N ASN A 39 2.19 -2.35 13.10
CA ASN A 39 1.87 -3.70 13.51
C ASN A 39 1.89 -4.63 12.30
N SER A 40 2.54 -5.78 12.42
CA SER A 40 2.73 -6.75 11.35
C SER A 40 3.17 -8.09 11.95
N LEU A 41 3.04 -9.18 11.21
CA LEU A 41 3.55 -10.49 11.63
C LEU A 41 5.06 -10.43 11.91
N PHE A 42 5.79 -9.65 11.13
CA PHE A 42 7.22 -9.45 11.35
C PHE A 42 7.52 -8.69 12.63
N LYS A 43 6.70 -7.69 13.00
CA LYS A 43 6.85 -6.99 14.28
C LYS A 43 6.61 -7.94 15.44
N ASP A 44 5.55 -8.75 15.37
CA ASP A 44 5.24 -9.75 16.40
C ASP A 44 6.42 -10.71 16.61
N PHE A 45 6.98 -11.24 15.52
CA PHE A 45 8.18 -12.06 15.55
C PHE A 45 9.38 -11.37 16.21
N LEU A 46 9.63 -10.11 15.90
CA LEU A 46 10.74 -9.36 16.48
C LEU A 46 10.54 -9.12 17.98
N GLU A 47 9.32 -8.84 18.44
CA GLU A 47 9.00 -8.66 19.86
C GLU A 47 9.29 -9.94 20.66
N GLU A 48 8.97 -11.11 20.10
CA GLU A 48 9.30 -12.40 20.69
C GLU A 48 10.81 -12.71 20.65
N ASN A 49 11.56 -12.10 19.73
CA ASN A 49 12.98 -12.36 19.50
C ASN A 49 13.93 -11.26 19.98
N GLY A 50 13.47 -10.37 20.87
CA GLY A 50 14.33 -9.43 21.57
C GLY A 50 14.35 -8.02 21.03
N LEU A 51 13.30 -7.60 20.30
CA LEU A 51 13.09 -6.19 19.95
C LEU A 51 12.98 -5.32 21.20
N GLU A 52 13.87 -4.36 21.34
CA GLU A 52 13.83 -3.43 22.47
C GLU A 52 12.89 -2.25 22.19
N THR A 53 11.99 -1.97 23.13
CA THR A 53 11.08 -0.85 23.06
C THR A 53 11.32 0.15 24.19
N TYR A 54 11.12 1.43 23.89
CA TYR A 54 11.16 2.51 24.88
C TYR A 54 9.74 2.90 25.22
N LYS A 55 9.30 2.61 26.45
CA LYS A 55 7.93 2.85 26.97
C LYS A 55 6.81 2.24 26.11
N GLY A 56 7.10 1.19 25.33
CA GLY A 56 6.13 0.59 24.40
C GLY A 56 5.74 1.47 23.20
N GLU A 57 6.39 2.64 23.00
CA GLU A 57 5.99 3.59 21.96
C GLU A 57 7.00 3.72 20.82
N SER A 58 8.26 3.40 21.05
CA SER A 58 9.33 3.56 20.05
C SER A 58 10.41 2.52 20.16
N THR A 59 11.17 2.31 19.09
CA THR A 59 12.34 1.43 19.09
C THR A 59 13.52 2.11 18.39
N ARG A 60 14.74 1.68 18.75
CA ARG A 60 15.97 1.99 18.03
C ARG A 60 16.49 0.82 17.23
N ASP A 61 15.88 -0.35 17.33
CA ASP A 61 16.36 -1.56 16.65
C ASP A 61 16.07 -1.55 15.16
N ILE A 62 15.12 -0.72 14.76
CA ILE A 62 14.73 -0.53 13.36
C ILE A 62 14.82 0.95 13.00
N ILE A 63 15.38 1.23 11.82
CA ILE A 63 15.37 2.55 11.21
C ILE A 63 14.97 2.44 9.74
N CYS A 64 14.49 3.53 9.18
CA CYS A 64 14.28 3.69 7.75
C CYS A 64 15.30 4.68 7.19
N LEU A 65 15.94 4.35 6.07
CA LEU A 65 16.80 5.28 5.34
C LEU A 65 16.13 5.71 4.04
N GLU A 66 16.18 7.01 3.76
CA GLU A 66 15.76 7.60 2.49
C GLU A 66 16.99 8.05 1.69
N PHE A 67 16.98 7.76 0.40
CA PHE A 67 18.07 8.08 -0.52
C PHE A 67 17.59 9.11 -1.57
N HIS A 68 17.25 10.32 -1.11
CA HIS A 68 16.83 11.38 -2.01
C HIS A 68 18.00 12.05 -2.71
N TYR A 69 19.12 12.22 -2.00
CA TYR A 69 20.28 12.95 -2.46
C TYR A 69 21.56 12.13 -2.31
N GLY A 70 22.60 12.50 -3.08
CA GLY A 70 23.97 12.07 -2.84
C GLY A 70 24.64 12.97 -1.81
N SER A 71 25.84 12.60 -1.37
CA SER A 71 26.68 13.45 -0.52
C SER A 71 27.38 14.54 -1.33
N ARG A 72 27.67 15.66 -0.69
CA ARG A 72 28.28 16.81 -1.34
C ARG A 72 29.79 16.74 -1.34
N SER A 73 30.41 17.21 -2.44
CA SER A 73 31.82 17.59 -2.42
C SER A 73 32.03 18.87 -1.61
N TYR A 74 33.27 19.13 -1.21
CA TYR A 74 33.61 20.37 -0.54
C TYR A 74 33.18 21.61 -1.35
N GLN A 75 33.41 21.61 -2.66
CA GLN A 75 33.03 22.71 -3.53
C GLN A 75 31.51 22.93 -3.54
N GLN A 76 30.74 21.87 -3.68
CA GLN A 76 29.27 21.94 -3.65
C GLN A 76 28.72 22.41 -2.30
N GLU A 77 29.35 22.03 -1.19
CA GLU A 77 28.96 22.52 0.13
C GLU A 77 29.25 24.03 0.26
N LEU A 78 30.40 24.51 -0.20
CA LEU A 78 30.70 25.94 -0.21
C LEU A 78 29.67 26.73 -1.04
N GLU A 79 29.37 26.26 -2.25
CA GLU A 79 28.35 26.89 -3.11
C GLU A 79 26.99 26.97 -2.43
N HIS A 80 26.59 25.88 -1.77
CA HIS A 80 25.34 25.82 -1.00
C HIS A 80 25.37 26.86 0.14
N LEU A 81 26.41 26.87 0.96
CA LEU A 81 26.54 27.80 2.09
C LEU A 81 26.54 29.25 1.64
N TYR A 82 27.20 29.58 0.51
CA TYR A 82 27.15 30.93 -0.05
C TYR A 82 25.76 31.33 -0.56
N LYS A 83 25.01 30.41 -1.18
CA LYS A 83 23.60 30.66 -1.56
C LYS A 83 22.73 30.94 -0.32
N VAL A 84 22.90 30.16 0.74
CA VAL A 84 22.18 30.35 2.02
C VAL A 84 22.60 31.68 2.67
N ALA A 85 23.87 32.04 2.63
CA ALA A 85 24.39 33.33 3.14
C ALA A 85 23.76 34.52 2.40
N THR A 86 23.67 34.44 1.07
CA THR A 86 23.04 35.50 0.25
C THR A 86 21.56 35.66 0.62
N THR A 87 20.86 34.56 0.85
CA THR A 87 19.44 34.59 1.27
C THR A 87 19.31 35.21 2.67
N ALA A 88 20.12 34.78 3.63
CA ALA A 88 20.13 35.33 4.98
C ALA A 88 20.47 36.86 4.99
N GLN A 89 21.33 37.31 4.09
CA GLN A 89 21.61 38.74 3.92
C GLN A 89 20.38 39.50 3.41
N LYS A 90 19.63 38.94 2.46
CA LYS A 90 18.39 39.55 1.97
C LYS A 90 17.33 39.63 3.09
N GLU A 91 17.20 38.56 3.90
CA GLU A 91 16.30 38.55 5.06
C GLU A 91 16.70 39.62 6.10
N TYR A 92 17.97 39.73 6.40
CA TYR A 92 18.49 40.76 7.29
C TYR A 92 18.16 42.18 6.80
N ASN A 93 18.42 42.46 5.52
CA ASN A 93 18.13 43.75 4.92
C ASN A 93 16.63 44.09 4.96
N LYS A 94 15.76 43.11 4.70
CA LYS A 94 14.31 43.30 4.80
C LYS A 94 13.87 43.59 6.25
N ALA A 95 14.41 42.86 7.23
CA ALA A 95 14.12 43.11 8.65
C ALA A 95 14.61 44.49 9.11
N ARG A 96 15.75 44.93 8.62
CA ARG A 96 16.30 46.26 8.88
C ARG A 96 15.41 47.38 8.35
N ILE A 97 14.91 47.23 7.11
CA ILE A 97 14.03 48.21 6.48
C ILE A 97 12.71 48.32 7.24
N LYS A 98 12.18 47.18 7.72
CA LYS A 98 10.96 47.12 8.52
C LYS A 98 11.13 47.56 9.97
N ASN A 99 12.35 47.82 10.41
CA ASN A 99 12.72 48.13 11.80
C ASN A 99 12.22 47.11 12.82
N ASP A 100 12.09 45.82 12.42
CA ASP A 100 11.60 44.72 13.25
C ASP A 100 12.78 44.11 14.04
N LYS A 101 12.84 44.41 15.33
CA LYS A 101 13.95 43.97 16.22
C LYS A 101 14.01 42.44 16.32
N PHE A 102 12.87 41.73 16.36
CA PHE A 102 12.83 40.27 16.48
C PHE A 102 13.37 39.61 15.20
N LEU A 103 12.89 40.05 14.04
CA LEU A 103 13.36 39.51 12.75
C LEU A 103 14.85 39.85 12.50
N LEU A 104 15.30 40.99 12.98
CA LEU A 104 16.72 41.42 12.91
C LEU A 104 17.63 40.48 13.71
N GLU A 105 17.24 40.16 14.95
CA GLU A 105 17.99 39.25 15.82
C GLU A 105 18.01 37.84 15.24
N LYS A 106 16.88 37.34 14.78
CA LYS A 106 16.77 36.04 14.09
C LYS A 106 17.67 35.96 12.86
N ALA A 107 17.71 36.99 12.04
CA ALA A 107 18.56 37.06 10.85
C ALA A 107 20.05 37.11 11.19
N LYS A 108 20.43 37.86 12.24
CA LYS A 108 21.82 37.89 12.75
C LYS A 108 22.28 36.52 13.24
N ASN A 109 21.44 35.83 14.02
CA ASN A 109 21.75 34.49 14.52
C ASN A 109 21.93 33.49 13.36
N LYS A 110 21.11 33.60 12.31
CA LYS A 110 21.25 32.82 11.09
C LYS A 110 22.57 33.08 10.36
N GLN A 111 22.97 34.35 10.24
CA GLN A 111 24.26 34.73 9.63
C GLN A 111 25.46 34.20 10.42
N ASN A 112 25.43 34.30 11.77
CA ASN A 112 26.51 33.79 12.62
C ASN A 112 26.64 32.27 12.47
N LYS A 113 25.52 31.55 12.48
CA LYS A 113 25.52 30.10 12.25
C LYS A 113 26.12 29.71 10.88
N ILE A 114 25.84 30.49 9.83
CA ILE A 114 26.43 30.25 8.51
C ILE A 114 27.94 30.48 8.51
N LYS A 115 28.43 31.52 9.21
CA LYS A 115 29.88 31.74 9.35
C LYS A 115 30.56 30.56 10.05
N GLU A 116 29.96 30.04 11.11
CA GLU A 116 30.46 28.87 11.83
C GLU A 116 30.52 27.65 10.91
N LEU A 117 29.47 27.39 10.12
CA LEU A 117 29.42 26.30 9.15
C LEU A 117 30.49 26.44 8.06
N LEU A 118 30.75 27.65 7.57
CA LEU A 118 31.82 27.91 6.60
C LEU A 118 33.20 27.61 7.18
N LEU A 119 33.48 28.02 8.43
CA LEU A 119 34.72 27.72 9.13
C LEU A 119 34.88 26.21 9.36
N PHE A 120 33.80 25.52 9.76
CA PHE A 120 33.76 24.09 9.96
C PHE A 120 34.04 23.34 8.64
N ALA A 121 33.39 23.74 7.54
CA ALA A 121 33.62 23.15 6.23
C ALA A 121 35.07 23.28 5.77
N ARG A 122 35.67 24.46 5.96
CA ARG A 122 37.09 24.70 5.62
C ARG A 122 38.04 23.82 6.43
N LYS A 123 37.78 23.68 7.75
CA LYS A 123 38.59 22.85 8.65
C LYS A 123 38.55 21.37 8.26
N ASN A 124 37.41 20.89 7.77
CA ASN A 124 37.17 19.48 7.41
C ASN A 124 37.28 19.20 5.91
N ARG A 125 37.89 20.11 5.13
CA ARG A 125 37.95 20.04 3.66
C ARG A 125 38.33 18.67 3.10
N LEU A 126 39.30 17.98 3.68
CA LEU A 126 39.84 16.71 3.21
C LEU A 126 38.93 15.52 3.51
N LYS A 127 37.92 15.68 4.36
CA LYS A 127 36.98 14.61 4.72
C LYS A 127 35.79 14.50 3.75
N TYR A 128 35.52 15.55 2.95
CA TYR A 128 34.41 15.55 2.04
C TYR A 128 34.56 14.48 0.96
N GLN A 129 33.52 13.63 0.81
CA GLN A 129 33.44 12.59 -0.21
C GLN A 129 32.14 12.77 -0.97
N GLN A 130 32.25 13.00 -2.27
CA GLN A 130 31.08 13.08 -3.13
C GLN A 130 30.70 11.68 -3.59
N LEU A 131 29.49 11.27 -3.26
CA LEU A 131 28.87 10.05 -3.74
C LEU A 131 27.55 10.40 -4.42
N THR A 132 27.24 9.75 -5.53
CA THR A 132 25.89 9.81 -6.09
C THR A 132 24.91 9.09 -5.15
N LYS A 133 23.64 9.33 -5.34
CA LYS A 133 22.58 8.63 -4.60
C LYS A 133 22.71 7.11 -4.71
N GLU A 134 23.02 6.61 -5.89
CA GLU A 134 23.20 5.19 -6.19
C GLU A 134 24.45 4.62 -5.49
N GLN A 135 25.57 5.32 -5.56
CA GLN A 135 26.81 4.92 -4.88
C GLN A 135 26.62 4.88 -3.36
N LEU A 136 25.96 5.88 -2.79
CA LEU A 136 25.66 5.93 -1.37
C LEU A 136 24.76 4.78 -0.93
N ARG A 137 23.73 4.46 -1.73
CA ARG A 137 22.85 3.34 -1.48
C ARG A 137 23.59 1.99 -1.52
N THR A 138 24.40 1.77 -2.55
CA THR A 138 25.21 0.55 -2.68
C THR A 138 26.16 0.39 -1.50
N LYS A 139 26.81 1.48 -1.09
CA LYS A 139 27.69 1.47 0.09
C LYS A 139 26.94 1.03 1.34
N PHE A 140 25.79 1.64 1.65
CA PHE A 140 25.02 1.31 2.85
C PHE A 140 24.40 -0.10 2.80
N TYR A 141 24.07 -0.60 1.62
CA TYR A 141 23.57 -1.96 1.47
C TYR A 141 24.63 -3.01 1.79
N ASN A 142 25.86 -2.78 1.34
CA ASN A 142 26.96 -3.74 1.50
C ASN A 142 27.64 -3.64 2.87
N GLU A 143 27.86 -2.42 3.35
CA GLU A 143 28.67 -2.18 4.55
C GLU A 143 27.82 -2.00 5.81
N GLY A 144 26.51 -1.78 5.66
CA GLY A 144 25.67 -1.32 6.77
C GLY A 144 25.92 0.16 7.10
N VAL A 145 25.39 0.61 8.22
CA VAL A 145 25.49 2.00 8.66
C VAL A 145 25.50 2.10 10.19
N GLU A 146 26.25 3.07 10.71
CA GLU A 146 26.25 3.41 12.13
C GLU A 146 25.42 4.68 12.37
N VAL A 147 24.63 4.66 13.44
CA VAL A 147 23.83 5.80 13.90
C VAL A 147 24.16 6.10 15.34
N GLU A 148 24.62 7.33 15.60
CA GLU A 148 24.87 7.81 16.96
C GLU A 148 23.59 8.38 17.57
N TYR A 149 23.23 7.92 18.75
CA TYR A 149 22.15 8.45 19.56
C TYR A 149 22.70 9.24 20.74
N ILE A 150 22.33 10.52 20.83
CA ILE A 150 22.79 11.41 21.90
C ILE A 150 21.62 11.64 22.85
N THR A 151 21.78 11.21 24.09
CA THR A 151 20.84 11.54 25.18
C THR A 151 21.40 12.72 25.95
N ARG A 152 20.57 13.77 26.15
CA ARG A 152 20.96 14.98 26.88
C ARG A 152 20.23 15.06 28.24
N LYS A 153 20.90 15.67 29.22
CA LYS A 153 20.29 16.08 30.49
C LYS A 153 19.38 17.31 30.25
N ARG A 154 18.56 17.66 31.26
CA ARG A 154 17.70 18.85 31.20
C ARG A 154 18.48 20.16 30.99
N ASN A 155 19.72 20.23 31.45
CA ASN A 155 20.62 21.39 31.28
C ASN A 155 21.32 21.42 29.92
N GLY A 156 21.01 20.52 29.00
CA GLY A 156 21.59 20.44 27.65
C GLY A 156 22.89 19.63 27.54
N GLU A 157 23.55 19.27 28.65
CA GLU A 157 24.74 18.43 28.64
C GLU A 157 24.48 17.04 28.11
N ILE A 158 25.45 16.45 27.42
CA ILE A 158 25.38 15.07 26.94
C ILE A 158 25.43 14.13 28.14
N LYS A 159 24.37 13.34 28.30
CA LYS A 159 24.28 12.29 29.31
C LYS A 159 24.89 10.98 28.83
N LYS A 160 24.60 10.57 27.58
CA LYS A 160 25.04 9.31 26.98
C LYS A 160 25.19 9.50 25.48
N ARG A 161 26.22 8.89 24.92
CA ARG A 161 26.34 8.60 23.49
C ARG A 161 26.27 7.13 23.28
N GLU A 162 25.52 6.67 22.29
CA GLU A 162 25.34 5.29 21.94
C GLU A 162 25.37 5.16 20.43
N THR A 163 26.26 4.34 19.91
CA THR A 163 26.36 4.06 18.48
C THR A 163 25.81 2.67 18.22
N ILE A 164 24.84 2.58 17.34
CA ILE A 164 24.20 1.33 16.93
C ILE A 164 24.53 1.10 15.46
N ARG A 165 24.95 -0.13 15.15
CA ARG A 165 25.20 -0.58 13.78
C ARG A 165 23.95 -1.26 13.22
N TYR A 166 23.64 -0.93 11.96
CA TYR A 166 22.48 -1.45 11.25
C TYR A 166 22.90 -2.06 9.92
N LYS A 167 22.18 -3.12 9.54
CA LYS A 167 22.28 -3.76 8.22
C LYS A 167 20.97 -3.55 7.44
N MET A 168 21.08 -3.45 6.13
CA MET A 168 19.94 -3.36 5.23
C MET A 168 19.17 -4.67 5.26
N LEU A 169 17.86 -4.60 5.54
CA LEU A 169 17.02 -5.78 5.68
C LEU A 169 16.14 -5.99 4.43
N PHE A 170 15.32 -5.01 4.10
CA PHE A 170 14.49 -5.07 2.90
C PHE A 170 14.06 -3.68 2.42
N ARG A 171 13.52 -3.69 1.22
CA ARG A 171 12.95 -2.52 0.56
C ARG A 171 11.51 -2.82 0.18
N SER A 172 10.55 -2.14 0.79
CA SER A 172 9.14 -2.34 0.45
C SER A 172 8.80 -1.71 -0.91
N THR A 173 7.93 -2.37 -1.67
CA THR A 173 7.48 -1.89 -3.00
C THR A 173 6.87 -0.50 -2.95
N GLY A 174 6.04 -0.19 -1.95
CA GLY A 174 5.46 1.15 -1.77
C GLY A 174 6.47 2.23 -1.43
N LYS A 175 7.57 1.88 -0.77
CA LYS A 175 8.67 2.79 -0.41
C LYS A 175 9.77 2.83 -1.48
N ALA A 176 9.80 1.88 -2.40
CA ALA A 176 10.79 1.82 -3.47
C ALA A 176 10.82 3.09 -4.34
N LYS A 177 9.66 3.65 -4.66
CA LYS A 177 9.54 4.91 -5.41
C LYS A 177 10.16 6.11 -4.69
N LYS A 178 10.15 6.09 -3.35
CA LYS A 178 10.73 7.13 -2.50
C LYS A 178 12.18 6.86 -2.10
N GLY A 179 12.76 5.74 -2.56
CA GLY A 179 14.12 5.35 -2.19
C GLY A 179 14.28 4.91 -0.74
N SER A 180 13.19 4.60 -0.03
CA SER A 180 13.21 4.21 1.38
C SER A 180 13.55 2.74 1.57
N CYS A 181 14.41 2.44 2.54
CA CYS A 181 14.81 1.09 2.88
C CYS A 181 14.77 0.88 4.39
N MET A 182 14.41 -0.34 4.80
CA MET A 182 14.40 -0.74 6.20
C MET A 182 15.76 -1.32 6.58
N PHE A 183 16.30 -0.85 7.69
CA PHE A 183 17.53 -1.32 8.30
C PHE A 183 17.24 -1.78 9.72
N ILE A 184 17.90 -2.85 10.14
CA ILE A 184 17.74 -3.45 11.46
C ILE A 184 19.10 -3.50 12.18
N ARG A 185 19.08 -3.41 13.52
CA ARG A 185 20.24 -3.60 14.38
C ARG A 185 20.95 -4.92 14.04
N ASP A 186 22.27 -4.89 13.99
CA ASP A 186 23.11 -6.00 13.53
C ASP A 186 22.84 -7.31 14.29
N GLU A 187 22.62 -7.22 15.60
CA GLU A 187 22.36 -8.38 16.47
C GLU A 187 21.05 -9.13 16.13
N LEU A 188 20.07 -8.44 15.57
CA LEU A 188 18.78 -9.02 15.16
C LEU A 188 18.76 -9.45 13.69
N TYR A 189 19.78 -9.07 12.90
CA TYR A 189 19.75 -9.16 11.45
C TYR A 189 19.56 -10.58 10.93
N GLU A 190 20.35 -11.56 11.42
CA GLU A 190 20.27 -12.93 10.88
C GLU A 190 18.93 -13.59 11.17
N LYS A 191 18.38 -13.43 12.39
CA LYS A 191 17.05 -13.95 12.75
C LYS A 191 15.96 -13.29 11.91
N ALA A 192 16.02 -11.97 11.76
CA ALA A 192 15.05 -11.21 10.97
C ALA A 192 15.09 -11.59 9.49
N LYS A 193 16.28 -11.82 8.95
CA LYS A 193 16.48 -12.27 7.58
C LYS A 193 15.93 -13.67 7.38
N ASP A 194 16.25 -14.61 8.25
CA ASP A 194 15.74 -15.98 8.19
C ASP A 194 14.21 -16.01 8.20
N PHE A 195 13.59 -15.25 9.10
CA PHE A 195 12.13 -15.11 9.15
C PHE A 195 11.55 -14.57 7.84
N LEU A 196 12.07 -13.46 7.34
CA LEU A 196 11.54 -12.83 6.11
C LEU A 196 11.70 -13.72 4.87
N TYR A 197 12.82 -14.41 4.78
CA TYR A 197 13.19 -15.20 3.59
C TYR A 197 12.88 -16.69 3.73
N MET A 198 12.28 -17.13 4.85
CA MET A 198 11.95 -18.54 5.10
C MET A 198 13.16 -19.49 4.98
N GLY A 199 14.38 -19.03 5.31
CA GLY A 199 15.58 -19.82 5.12
C GLY A 199 15.98 -20.09 3.66
N ILE A 200 15.33 -19.45 2.67
CA ILE A 200 15.65 -19.62 1.25
C ILE A 200 17.09 -19.24 0.98
N GLN A 201 17.86 -20.18 0.43
CA GLN A 201 19.20 -19.95 -0.07
C GLN A 201 19.11 -19.56 -1.54
N LEU A 202 19.47 -18.31 -1.84
CA LEU A 202 19.48 -17.85 -3.23
C LEU A 202 20.70 -18.41 -3.95
N PRO A 203 20.56 -18.95 -5.18
CA PRO A 203 21.69 -19.37 -5.99
C PRO A 203 22.58 -18.16 -6.35
N GLU A 204 23.88 -18.39 -6.54
CA GLU A 204 24.82 -17.30 -6.90
C GLU A 204 24.53 -16.75 -8.29
N GLU A 205 24.10 -17.62 -9.21
CA GLU A 205 23.74 -17.24 -10.58
C GLU A 205 22.23 -17.37 -10.82
N ASN A 206 21.67 -16.47 -11.62
CA ASN A 206 20.25 -16.44 -12.02
C ASN A 206 19.24 -16.44 -10.86
N ALA A 207 19.63 -15.91 -9.70
CA ALA A 207 18.74 -15.81 -8.56
C ALA A 207 17.51 -14.93 -8.88
N PRO A 208 16.30 -15.32 -8.46
CA PRO A 208 15.07 -14.54 -8.65
C PRO A 208 15.00 -13.35 -7.68
N LEU A 209 16.02 -12.49 -7.69
CA LEU A 209 16.21 -11.39 -6.73
C LEU A 209 15.04 -10.39 -6.72
N VAL A 210 14.42 -10.17 -7.88
CA VAL A 210 13.30 -9.24 -8.02
C VAL A 210 12.08 -9.78 -7.29
N GLU A 211 11.74 -11.04 -7.54
CA GLU A 211 10.62 -11.75 -6.92
C GLU A 211 10.81 -11.88 -5.42
N VAL A 212 11.98 -12.33 -4.99
CA VAL A 212 12.31 -12.46 -3.55
C VAL A 212 12.20 -11.10 -2.86
N SER A 213 12.79 -10.05 -3.43
CA SER A 213 12.72 -8.69 -2.88
C SER A 213 11.29 -8.13 -2.83
N ALA A 214 10.40 -8.60 -3.71
CA ALA A 214 9.00 -8.19 -3.73
C ALA A 214 8.14 -8.94 -2.71
N TYR A 215 8.44 -10.22 -2.46
CA TYR A 215 7.56 -11.08 -1.69
C TYR A 215 8.04 -11.35 -0.25
N ALA A 216 9.34 -11.38 0.03
CA ALA A 216 9.85 -11.56 1.38
C ALA A 216 9.26 -10.53 2.38
N PRO A 217 9.11 -9.22 2.04
CA PRO A 217 8.53 -8.25 2.97
C PRO A 217 7.01 -8.34 3.17
N LEU A 218 6.31 -9.33 2.59
CA LEU A 218 4.84 -9.42 2.75
C LEU A 218 4.42 -9.56 4.22
N VAL A 219 5.17 -10.29 5.02
CA VAL A 219 4.94 -10.43 6.47
C VAL A 219 5.23 -9.16 7.27
N ALA A 220 5.96 -8.20 6.68
CA ALA A 220 6.20 -6.88 7.26
C ALA A 220 5.16 -5.83 6.82
N SER A 221 4.14 -6.23 6.07
CA SER A 221 3.02 -5.36 5.73
C SER A 221 2.25 -4.96 6.98
N GLY A 222 1.86 -3.68 7.08
CA GLY A 222 1.02 -3.22 8.18
C GLY A 222 -0.33 -3.93 8.19
N ILE A 223 -0.73 -4.44 9.35
CA ILE A 223 -1.99 -5.19 9.52
C ILE A 223 -2.97 -4.41 10.39
N VAL A 224 -4.25 -4.59 10.09
CA VAL A 224 -5.39 -4.05 10.85
C VAL A 224 -6.05 -5.12 11.72
N GLY A 225 -5.70 -6.38 11.52
CA GLY A 225 -6.18 -7.51 12.29
C GLY A 225 -5.47 -8.80 11.91
N ARG A 226 -5.90 -9.89 12.50
CA ARG A 226 -5.38 -11.23 12.27
C ARG A 226 -6.53 -12.22 12.17
N VAL A 227 -6.32 -13.29 11.42
CA VAL A 227 -7.22 -14.45 11.36
C VAL A 227 -6.38 -15.71 11.48
N LYS A 228 -6.87 -16.69 12.23
CA LYS A 228 -6.22 -17.98 12.39
C LYS A 228 -6.74 -18.95 11.34
N ILE A 229 -5.85 -19.52 10.52
CA ILE A 229 -6.20 -20.50 9.49
C ILE A 229 -5.17 -21.62 9.52
N ASP A 230 -5.60 -22.85 9.77
CA ASP A 230 -4.71 -24.00 9.66
C ASP A 230 -4.39 -24.27 8.19
N PRO A 231 -3.12 -24.42 7.78
CA PRO A 231 -2.77 -24.76 6.40
C PRO A 231 -3.52 -25.97 5.84
N LYS A 232 -3.86 -26.95 6.68
CA LYS A 232 -4.62 -28.14 6.29
C LYS A 232 -6.06 -27.83 5.89
N ASN A 233 -6.61 -26.70 6.33
CA ASN A 233 -7.96 -26.24 5.99
C ASN A 233 -7.95 -25.29 4.79
N ILE A 234 -6.80 -25.13 4.12
CA ILE A 234 -6.64 -24.31 2.92
C ILE A 234 -6.58 -25.21 1.70
N LEU A 235 -7.61 -25.13 0.85
CA LEU A 235 -7.60 -25.81 -0.45
C LEU A 235 -6.89 -24.92 -1.48
N ILE A 236 -5.70 -25.33 -1.92
CA ILE A 236 -4.93 -24.62 -2.95
C ILE A 236 -5.10 -25.36 -4.28
N LEU A 237 -5.75 -24.72 -5.23
CA LEU A 237 -6.01 -25.24 -6.57
C LEU A 237 -5.00 -24.67 -7.56
N LYS A 238 -4.80 -25.36 -8.68
CA LYS A 238 -4.13 -24.73 -9.82
C LYS A 238 -5.05 -23.71 -10.45
N ASP A 239 -4.53 -22.53 -10.82
CA ASP A 239 -5.37 -21.52 -11.43
C ASP A 239 -5.80 -21.92 -12.85
N VAL A 240 -6.93 -21.39 -13.30
CA VAL A 240 -7.51 -21.75 -14.61
C VAL A 240 -7.16 -20.67 -15.62
N ASP A 241 -6.47 -21.09 -16.67
CA ASP A 241 -6.12 -20.22 -17.79
C ASP A 241 -7.18 -20.27 -18.89
N ARG A 242 -7.54 -19.11 -19.41
CA ARG A 242 -8.43 -18.96 -20.57
C ARG A 242 -7.72 -18.15 -21.65
N TYR A 243 -7.98 -18.52 -22.89
CA TYR A 243 -7.38 -17.91 -24.07
C TYR A 243 -8.46 -17.27 -24.93
N PHE A 244 -8.19 -16.08 -25.45
CA PHE A 244 -9.08 -15.39 -26.37
C PHE A 244 -8.28 -14.58 -27.38
N LYS A 245 -8.84 -14.35 -28.57
CA LYS A 245 -8.18 -13.60 -29.64
C LYS A 245 -8.64 -12.15 -29.65
N THR A 246 -7.68 -11.26 -29.78
CA THR A 246 -7.93 -9.82 -29.86
C THR A 246 -6.81 -9.10 -30.59
N ASN A 247 -7.10 -7.89 -31.07
CA ASN A 247 -6.10 -7.03 -31.68
C ASN A 247 -5.29 -6.30 -30.60
N ILE A 248 -3.98 -6.35 -30.69
CA ILE A 248 -3.07 -5.70 -29.75
C ILE A 248 -2.10 -4.75 -30.43
N VAL A 249 -1.54 -3.85 -29.65
CA VAL A 249 -0.36 -3.06 -30.02
C VAL A 249 0.81 -3.56 -29.19
N SER A 250 1.74 -4.26 -29.83
CA SER A 250 3.02 -4.67 -29.23
C SER A 250 4.01 -3.53 -29.30
N ILE A 251 4.76 -3.30 -28.23
CA ILE A 251 5.89 -2.38 -28.23
C ILE A 251 7.16 -3.19 -28.26
N GLU A 252 7.88 -3.08 -29.37
CA GLU A 252 9.13 -3.79 -29.61
C GLU A 252 10.29 -2.77 -29.61
N THR A 253 11.49 -3.28 -29.42
CA THR A 253 12.71 -2.47 -29.55
C THR A 253 13.38 -2.85 -30.88
N ASP A 254 13.60 -1.87 -31.74
CA ASP A 254 14.30 -2.07 -33.02
C ASP A 254 15.81 -2.25 -32.85
N GLU A 255 16.51 -2.49 -33.94
CA GLU A 255 17.97 -2.67 -33.97
C GLU A 255 18.73 -1.43 -33.46
N ASN A 256 18.10 -0.24 -33.53
CA ASN A 256 18.64 1.02 -33.05
C ASN A 256 18.27 1.32 -31.58
N LYS A 257 17.66 0.34 -30.88
CA LYS A 257 17.15 0.47 -29.51
C LYS A 257 16.04 1.53 -29.37
N GLN A 258 15.29 1.82 -30.44
CA GLN A 258 14.12 2.67 -30.39
C GLN A 258 12.86 1.83 -30.22
N CYS A 259 11.94 2.32 -29.40
CA CYS A 259 10.64 1.68 -29.21
C CYS A 259 9.77 1.91 -30.46
N ILE A 260 9.30 0.82 -31.06
CA ILE A 260 8.34 0.84 -32.17
C ILE A 260 7.03 0.18 -31.74
N ALA A 261 5.91 0.73 -32.18
CA ALA A 261 4.59 0.16 -31.97
C ALA A 261 4.20 -0.68 -33.19
N LYS A 262 3.84 -1.95 -32.96
CA LYS A 262 3.42 -2.88 -34.01
C LYS A 262 2.00 -3.34 -33.71
N PHE A 263 1.08 -3.12 -34.66
CA PHE A 263 -0.27 -3.64 -34.59
C PHE A 263 -0.28 -5.11 -35.00
N ILE A 264 -0.90 -5.96 -34.18
CA ILE A 264 -1.05 -7.39 -34.42
C ILE A 264 -2.53 -7.74 -34.30
N GLU A 265 -3.09 -8.30 -35.38
CA GLU A 265 -4.46 -8.78 -35.41
C GLU A 265 -4.55 -10.21 -34.86
N ASP A 266 -5.69 -10.56 -34.30
CA ASP A 266 -6.02 -11.91 -33.81
C ASP A 266 -4.95 -12.52 -32.91
N TYR A 267 -4.29 -11.67 -32.11
CA TYR A 267 -3.30 -12.14 -31.14
C TYR A 267 -4.00 -12.92 -30.01
N GLU A 268 -3.49 -14.11 -29.71
CA GLU A 268 -4.01 -14.93 -28.62
C GLU A 268 -3.46 -14.44 -27.27
N LEU A 269 -4.35 -13.87 -26.45
CA LEU A 269 -4.04 -13.48 -25.08
C LEU A 269 -4.47 -14.56 -24.10
N LYS A 270 -3.62 -14.76 -23.10
CA LYS A 270 -3.90 -15.62 -21.96
C LYS A 270 -4.43 -14.79 -20.80
N ASN A 271 -5.49 -15.26 -20.19
CA ASN A 271 -6.02 -14.71 -18.97
C ASN A 271 -6.17 -15.78 -17.88
N THR A 272 -5.77 -15.45 -16.67
CA THR A 272 -5.87 -16.32 -15.51
C THR A 272 -7.09 -15.90 -14.69
N LEU A 273 -8.02 -16.81 -14.41
CA LEU A 273 -9.33 -16.46 -13.86
C LEU A 273 -9.29 -15.98 -12.41
N PHE A 274 -8.46 -16.60 -11.57
CA PHE A 274 -8.52 -16.40 -10.12
C PHE A 274 -7.20 -15.85 -9.53
N ASP A 275 -6.38 -15.15 -10.33
CA ASP A 275 -5.07 -14.67 -9.90
C ASP A 275 -5.13 -13.86 -8.58
N GLY A 276 -4.67 -14.50 -7.51
CA GLY A 276 -4.64 -13.92 -6.16
C GLY A 276 -5.99 -13.85 -5.45
N GLN A 277 -7.05 -14.40 -6.02
CA GLN A 277 -8.35 -14.53 -5.37
C GLN A 277 -8.35 -15.66 -4.33
N ALA A 278 -9.13 -15.47 -3.28
CA ALA A 278 -9.50 -16.53 -2.35
C ALA A 278 -10.97 -16.37 -1.93
N LEU A 279 -11.59 -17.48 -1.55
CA LEU A 279 -12.86 -17.52 -0.84
C LEU A 279 -12.58 -17.97 0.59
N ILE A 280 -13.14 -17.27 1.57
CA ILE A 280 -12.97 -17.57 2.98
C ILE A 280 -14.31 -17.82 3.63
N ASP A 281 -14.41 -18.92 4.40
CA ASP A 281 -15.66 -19.33 5.00
C ASP A 281 -16.17 -18.39 6.08
N THR A 282 -17.48 -18.30 6.20
CA THR A 282 -18.19 -17.49 7.18
C THR A 282 -17.76 -17.81 8.62
N SER A 283 -17.37 -19.04 8.92
CA SER A 283 -16.99 -19.47 10.27
C SER A 283 -15.76 -18.75 10.84
N ILE A 284 -14.85 -18.33 9.95
CA ILE A 284 -13.61 -17.66 10.33
C ILE A 284 -13.49 -16.22 9.81
N PHE A 285 -14.45 -15.79 9.00
CA PHE A 285 -14.42 -14.42 8.47
C PHE A 285 -14.74 -13.41 9.59
N PRO A 286 -13.91 -12.36 9.80
CA PRO A 286 -14.14 -11.39 10.85
C PRO A 286 -15.36 -10.50 10.54
N GLU A 287 -16.24 -10.28 11.53
CA GLU A 287 -17.47 -9.48 11.37
C GLU A 287 -17.23 -8.07 10.79
N TRP A 288 -16.08 -7.47 11.11
CA TRP A 288 -15.68 -6.15 10.62
C TRP A 288 -15.07 -6.16 9.20
N GLY A 289 -14.97 -7.32 8.55
CA GLY A 289 -14.28 -7.53 7.27
C GLY A 289 -15.00 -6.96 6.04
N ASN A 290 -16.29 -6.57 6.16
CA ASN A 290 -17.08 -5.94 5.10
C ASN A 290 -17.03 -6.67 3.74
N GLY A 291 -17.14 -8.00 3.76
CA GLY A 291 -17.19 -8.86 2.57
C GLY A 291 -15.84 -9.20 1.93
N TYR A 292 -14.74 -8.56 2.36
CA TYR A 292 -13.41 -8.77 1.80
C TYR A 292 -12.30 -8.45 2.80
N ILE A 293 -11.28 -9.29 2.84
CA ILE A 293 -10.04 -9.07 3.59
C ILE A 293 -8.81 -9.38 2.71
N LEU A 294 -7.78 -8.59 2.86
CA LEU A 294 -6.51 -8.79 2.17
C LEU A 294 -5.53 -9.50 3.09
N LEU A 295 -5.28 -10.78 2.83
CA LEU A 295 -4.42 -11.64 3.66
C LEU A 295 -2.97 -11.61 3.24
N ARG A 296 -2.08 -11.70 4.23
CA ARG A 296 -0.63 -11.84 4.07
C ARG A 296 -0.07 -12.90 5.01
N HIS A 297 0.88 -13.64 4.49
CA HIS A 297 1.77 -14.51 5.23
C HIS A 297 3.10 -14.61 4.47
N HIS A 298 4.02 -15.49 4.87
CA HIS A 298 5.28 -15.71 4.16
C HIS A 298 5.05 -16.04 2.69
N PHE A 299 5.54 -15.20 1.79
CA PHE A 299 5.39 -15.33 0.33
C PHE A 299 3.94 -15.66 -0.10
N CYS A 300 2.97 -15.25 0.68
CA CYS A 300 1.55 -15.46 0.43
C CYS A 300 0.80 -14.14 0.40
N LYS A 301 0.02 -13.96 -0.66
CA LYS A 301 -0.75 -12.74 -0.91
C LYS A 301 -2.07 -13.11 -1.54
N MET A 302 -3.19 -12.90 -0.83
CA MET A 302 -4.51 -13.24 -1.34
C MET A 302 -5.57 -12.21 -0.96
N ALA A 303 -6.53 -12.05 -1.87
CA ALA A 303 -7.75 -11.28 -1.68
C ALA A 303 -8.86 -12.27 -1.31
N ALA A 304 -9.20 -12.35 -0.03
CA ALA A 304 -10.15 -13.32 0.49
C ALA A 304 -11.54 -12.71 0.61
N PHE A 305 -12.50 -13.24 -0.15
CA PHE A 305 -13.89 -12.80 -0.21
C PHE A 305 -14.77 -13.70 0.65
N HIS A 306 -15.69 -13.07 1.37
CA HIS A 306 -16.59 -13.74 2.30
C HIS A 306 -17.58 -14.67 1.60
N ALA A 307 -17.47 -15.97 1.83
CA ALA A 307 -18.30 -17.00 1.22
C ALA A 307 -18.83 -17.98 2.26
N ASN A 308 -20.00 -18.56 2.01
CA ASN A 308 -20.55 -19.68 2.76
C ASN A 308 -20.05 -20.99 2.14
N ILE A 309 -18.76 -21.27 2.19
CA ILE A 309 -18.12 -22.44 1.58
C ILE A 309 -18.80 -23.73 2.08
N GLN A 310 -19.00 -23.84 3.37
CA GLN A 310 -19.59 -25.00 3.99
C GLN A 310 -21.06 -25.21 3.59
N MET A 311 -21.81 -24.14 3.38
CA MET A 311 -23.19 -24.24 2.85
C MET A 311 -23.18 -24.75 1.41
N PHE A 312 -22.26 -24.24 0.57
CA PHE A 312 -22.14 -24.71 -0.80
C PHE A 312 -21.78 -26.21 -0.86
N PHE A 313 -20.80 -26.65 -0.07
CA PHE A 313 -20.41 -28.07 -0.05
C PHE A 313 -21.52 -28.98 0.48
N LYS A 314 -22.31 -28.55 1.47
CA LYS A 314 -23.48 -29.29 1.94
C LYS A 314 -24.52 -29.45 0.83
N ASP A 315 -24.82 -28.42 0.10
CA ASP A 315 -25.78 -28.47 -1.00
C ASP A 315 -25.27 -29.33 -2.17
N TYR A 316 -23.97 -29.25 -2.48
CA TYR A 316 -23.36 -29.96 -3.60
C TYR A 316 -23.19 -31.45 -3.32
N PHE A 317 -22.68 -31.83 -2.16
CA PHE A 317 -22.36 -33.22 -1.81
C PHE A 317 -23.55 -33.96 -1.14
N GLY A 318 -24.54 -33.24 -0.61
CA GLY A 318 -25.69 -33.79 0.07
C GLY A 318 -25.30 -34.75 1.20
N ASP A 319 -25.82 -35.97 1.18
CA ASP A 319 -25.57 -37.00 2.20
C ASP A 319 -24.08 -37.39 2.32
N LYS A 320 -23.26 -37.12 1.30
CA LYS A 320 -21.83 -37.44 1.30
C LYS A 320 -20.97 -36.36 1.95
N TYR A 321 -21.55 -35.23 2.33
CA TYR A 321 -20.79 -34.07 2.86
C TYR A 321 -19.80 -34.43 3.98
N GLU A 322 -20.18 -35.29 4.92
CA GLU A 322 -19.34 -35.68 6.06
C GLU A 322 -18.08 -36.48 5.69
N THR A 323 -18.11 -37.15 4.53
CA THR A 323 -17.05 -38.06 4.09
C THR A 323 -16.42 -37.68 2.76
N ALA A 324 -16.97 -36.68 2.06
CA ALA A 324 -16.44 -36.24 0.79
C ALA A 324 -15.08 -35.59 0.97
N THR A 325 -14.16 -35.88 0.06
CA THR A 325 -12.84 -35.28 -0.04
C THR A 325 -12.67 -34.63 -1.40
N VAL A 326 -11.81 -33.62 -1.44
CA VAL A 326 -11.29 -32.97 -2.65
C VAL A 326 -9.78 -32.93 -2.57
N THR A 327 -9.13 -32.90 -3.72
CA THR A 327 -7.67 -32.96 -3.80
C THR A 327 -7.12 -31.58 -4.20
N ASP A 328 -6.09 -31.10 -3.48
CA ASP A 328 -5.38 -29.88 -3.82
C ASP A 328 -4.38 -30.09 -4.98
N MET A 329 -3.74 -29.01 -5.43
CA MET A 329 -2.75 -29.09 -6.52
C MET A 329 -1.48 -29.89 -6.16
N PHE A 330 -1.23 -30.18 -4.89
CA PHE A 330 -0.09 -30.96 -4.40
C PHE A 330 -0.41 -32.45 -4.24
N GLY A 331 -1.67 -32.82 -4.43
CA GLY A 331 -2.14 -34.20 -4.27
C GLY A 331 -2.62 -34.54 -2.86
N ASN A 332 -2.74 -33.56 -1.96
CA ASN A 332 -3.29 -33.78 -0.62
C ASN A 332 -4.81 -33.86 -0.66
N GLU A 333 -5.38 -34.80 0.07
CA GLU A 333 -6.82 -34.92 0.25
C GLU A 333 -7.30 -34.07 1.43
N HIS A 334 -8.36 -33.28 1.21
CA HIS A 334 -9.03 -32.45 2.20
C HIS A 334 -10.47 -32.89 2.35
N TYR A 335 -10.91 -33.13 3.61
CA TYR A 335 -12.35 -33.27 3.85
C TYR A 335 -13.05 -31.94 3.57
N VAL A 336 -14.12 -31.95 2.77
CA VAL A 336 -14.81 -30.71 2.38
C VAL A 336 -15.36 -29.95 3.58
N LYS A 337 -15.72 -30.64 4.65
CA LYS A 337 -16.22 -30.05 5.90
C LYS A 337 -15.17 -29.26 6.69
N ASP A 338 -13.89 -29.50 6.45
CA ASP A 338 -12.79 -28.87 7.16
C ASP A 338 -12.16 -27.69 6.38
N ILE A 339 -12.62 -27.46 5.14
CA ILE A 339 -12.10 -26.39 4.29
C ILE A 339 -12.63 -25.04 4.76
N GLU A 340 -11.73 -24.16 5.18
CA GLU A 340 -12.02 -22.81 5.64
C GLU A 340 -11.64 -21.74 4.61
N LEU A 341 -10.71 -22.07 3.68
CA LEU A 341 -10.24 -21.16 2.65
C LEU A 341 -9.95 -21.90 1.35
N ILE A 342 -10.37 -21.33 0.22
CA ILE A 342 -10.06 -21.82 -1.12
C ILE A 342 -9.26 -20.73 -1.83
N THR A 343 -8.13 -21.10 -2.46
CA THR A 343 -7.31 -20.18 -3.25
C THR A 343 -6.58 -20.92 -4.36
N THR A 344 -5.75 -20.20 -5.14
CA THR A 344 -4.99 -20.79 -6.24
C THR A 344 -3.48 -20.59 -6.06
N ASP A 345 -2.68 -21.29 -6.87
CA ASP A 345 -1.21 -21.21 -6.91
C ASP A 345 -0.71 -19.78 -7.10
N ASN A 346 -1.49 -18.93 -7.77
CA ASN A 346 -1.14 -17.53 -7.94
C ASN A 346 -1.17 -16.70 -6.64
N ALA A 347 -1.82 -17.16 -5.60
CA ALA A 347 -1.80 -16.52 -4.28
C ALA A 347 -0.53 -16.89 -3.49
N VAL A 348 0.04 -18.06 -3.73
CA VAL A 348 1.18 -18.64 -3.00
C VAL A 348 2.48 -18.45 -3.78
N LYS A 349 3.13 -17.31 -3.57
CA LYS A 349 4.31 -16.87 -4.34
C LYS A 349 5.57 -17.67 -4.02
N TRP A 350 5.60 -18.44 -2.94
CA TRP A 350 6.72 -19.31 -2.58
C TRP A 350 6.96 -20.43 -3.60
N LEU A 351 5.96 -20.84 -4.38
CA LEU A 351 6.13 -21.76 -5.50
C LEU A 351 7.16 -21.29 -6.53
N LYS A 352 7.30 -19.96 -6.70
CA LYS A 352 8.28 -19.35 -7.62
C LYS A 352 9.71 -19.43 -7.10
N MET A 353 9.89 -19.88 -5.86
CA MET A 353 11.17 -19.93 -5.14
C MET A 353 11.59 -21.37 -4.83
N ASP A 354 10.95 -22.34 -5.48
CA ASP A 354 11.18 -23.78 -5.23
C ASP A 354 11.03 -24.20 -3.76
N VAL A 355 10.19 -23.50 -3.03
CA VAL A 355 9.83 -23.86 -1.64
C VAL A 355 8.72 -24.91 -1.69
N SER A 356 8.86 -25.98 -0.89
CA SER A 356 7.82 -27.01 -0.79
C SER A 356 6.61 -26.54 0.03
N TYR A 357 5.47 -27.19 -0.20
CA TYR A 357 4.27 -26.97 0.61
C TYR A 357 4.52 -27.22 2.10
N ASP A 358 5.24 -28.30 2.44
CA ASP A 358 5.54 -28.65 3.83
C ASP A 358 6.40 -27.58 4.52
N ALA A 359 7.44 -27.08 3.84
CA ALA A 359 8.28 -26.02 4.38
C ALA A 359 7.50 -24.72 4.64
N TRP A 360 6.53 -24.40 3.77
CA TRP A 360 5.64 -23.26 4.00
C TRP A 360 4.69 -23.52 5.18
N CYS A 361 4.10 -24.72 5.29
CA CYS A 361 3.26 -25.11 6.41
C CYS A 361 4.00 -25.00 7.75
N GLU A 362 5.26 -25.45 7.83
CA GLU A 362 6.09 -25.29 9.02
C GLU A 362 6.16 -23.82 9.45
N LYS A 363 6.42 -22.90 8.51
CA LYS A 363 6.46 -21.46 8.81
C LYS A 363 5.10 -20.90 9.25
N VAL A 364 4.00 -21.42 8.73
CA VAL A 364 2.66 -21.03 9.19
C VAL A 364 2.42 -21.53 10.61
N TYR A 365 2.81 -22.76 10.94
CA TYR A 365 2.70 -23.32 12.31
C TYR A 365 3.61 -22.59 13.31
N GLU A 366 4.85 -22.26 12.94
CA GLU A 366 5.75 -21.43 13.75
C GLU A 366 5.13 -20.07 14.13
N ASN A 367 4.25 -19.55 13.29
CA ASN A 367 3.50 -18.32 13.53
C ASN A 367 2.08 -18.57 14.07
N ASN A 368 1.85 -19.68 14.76
CA ASN A 368 0.57 -20.03 15.37
C ASN A 368 -0.63 -20.00 14.39
N CYS A 369 -0.39 -20.27 13.09
CA CYS A 369 -1.37 -20.22 12.00
C CYS A 369 -2.01 -18.83 11.82
N MET A 370 -1.35 -17.76 12.21
CA MET A 370 -1.90 -16.40 12.17
C MET A 370 -1.58 -15.71 10.85
N PHE A 371 -2.61 -15.45 10.04
CA PHE A 371 -2.53 -14.63 8.84
C PHE A 371 -2.80 -13.16 9.18
N GLY A 372 -2.00 -12.25 8.63
CA GLY A 372 -2.19 -10.81 8.80
C GLY A 372 -3.24 -10.27 7.83
N ILE A 373 -4.22 -9.52 8.35
CA ILE A 373 -5.20 -8.79 7.55
C ILE A 373 -4.68 -7.37 7.34
N VAL A 374 -4.32 -7.05 6.11
CA VAL A 374 -3.72 -5.75 5.76
C VAL A 374 -4.79 -4.68 5.48
N LYS A 375 -5.92 -5.11 4.92
CA LYS A 375 -6.99 -4.22 4.46
C LYS A 375 -8.31 -4.96 4.42
N THR A 376 -9.39 -4.21 4.59
CA THR A 376 -10.76 -4.64 4.32
C THR A 376 -11.41 -3.74 3.29
N ALA A 377 -12.55 -4.13 2.77
CA ALA A 377 -13.43 -3.21 2.05
C ALA A 377 -13.97 -2.15 3.03
N HIS A 378 -14.25 -0.98 2.54
CA HIS A 378 -14.79 0.13 3.31
C HIS A 378 -15.74 0.96 2.47
N GLU A 379 -16.75 1.50 3.11
CA GLU A 379 -17.67 2.43 2.47
C GLU A 379 -16.96 3.72 2.05
N SER A 380 -17.51 4.37 1.02
CA SER A 380 -17.05 5.69 0.61
C SER A 380 -17.16 6.69 1.75
N LYS A 381 -16.12 7.45 2.02
CA LYS A 381 -16.12 8.55 2.98
C LYS A 381 -17.10 9.68 2.62
N LEU A 382 -17.52 9.74 1.38
CA LEU A 382 -18.44 10.73 0.84
C LEU A 382 -19.86 10.19 0.62
N GLY A 383 -20.17 8.98 1.13
CA GLY A 383 -21.46 8.31 0.95
C GLY A 383 -21.60 7.75 -0.47
N ASN A 384 -22.63 8.18 -1.21
CA ASN A 384 -22.87 7.73 -2.59
C ASN A 384 -22.01 8.45 -3.63
N VAL A 385 -20.96 9.14 -3.19
CA VAL A 385 -20.12 9.96 -4.05
C VAL A 385 -18.68 9.54 -3.89
N GLN A 386 -17.98 9.35 -4.98
CA GLN A 386 -16.56 8.96 -5.00
C GLN A 386 -15.74 9.98 -5.80
N LYS A 387 -14.46 10.05 -5.47
CA LYS A 387 -13.52 10.84 -6.25
C LYS A 387 -13.04 10.06 -7.46
N MET A 388 -13.24 10.64 -8.63
CA MET A 388 -12.65 10.14 -9.87
C MET A 388 -11.12 10.31 -9.84
N SER A 389 -10.37 9.33 -10.34
CA SER A 389 -8.91 9.49 -10.49
C SER A 389 -8.58 10.36 -11.71
N TYR A 390 -7.41 11.01 -11.69
CA TYR A 390 -6.93 11.79 -12.84
C TYR A 390 -6.81 10.94 -14.12
N GLN A 391 -6.58 9.64 -14.00
CA GLN A 391 -6.50 8.71 -15.14
C GLN A 391 -7.86 8.53 -15.81
N MET A 392 -8.95 8.51 -15.03
CA MET A 392 -10.30 8.45 -15.56
C MET A 392 -10.67 9.76 -16.27
N VAL A 393 -10.30 10.91 -15.71
CA VAL A 393 -10.58 12.22 -16.29
C VAL A 393 -9.92 12.38 -17.66
N ASN A 394 -8.71 11.86 -17.83
CA ASN A 394 -7.99 11.94 -19.13
C ASN A 394 -8.66 11.17 -20.26
N SER A 395 -9.61 10.30 -19.99
CA SER A 395 -10.36 9.54 -20.99
C SER A 395 -11.69 10.20 -21.39
N LEU A 396 -12.08 11.27 -20.71
CA LEU A 396 -13.33 11.97 -20.96
C LEU A 396 -13.19 12.99 -22.11
N ASP A 397 -14.30 13.24 -22.78
CA ASP A 397 -14.36 14.28 -23.78
C ASP A 397 -14.33 15.66 -23.13
N ILE A 398 -13.70 16.64 -23.80
CA ILE A 398 -13.56 17.98 -23.25
C ILE A 398 -14.92 18.68 -23.13
N ASP A 399 -15.87 18.35 -24.01
CA ASP A 399 -17.18 18.97 -24.08
C ASP A 399 -18.07 18.69 -22.87
N ILE A 400 -17.83 17.55 -22.16
CA ILE A 400 -18.56 17.19 -20.94
C ILE A 400 -17.86 17.65 -19.66
N MET A 401 -16.69 18.26 -19.77
CA MET A 401 -15.83 18.54 -18.61
C MET A 401 -16.46 19.55 -17.65
N GLU A 402 -17.26 20.48 -18.13
CA GLU A 402 -17.97 21.44 -17.28
C GLU A 402 -18.96 20.75 -16.34
N ASP A 403 -19.75 19.80 -16.83
CA ASP A 403 -20.67 19.01 -16.02
C ASP A 403 -19.93 18.12 -15.02
N VAL A 404 -18.83 17.50 -15.43
CA VAL A 404 -18.00 16.65 -14.58
C VAL A 404 -17.37 17.42 -13.41
N ILE A 405 -17.03 18.71 -13.59
CA ILE A 405 -16.40 19.54 -12.56
C ILE A 405 -17.42 20.16 -11.60
N LYS A 406 -18.66 20.34 -12.02
CA LYS A 406 -19.71 21.11 -11.33
C LYS A 406 -19.87 20.71 -9.87
N GLU A 407 -20.07 19.43 -9.57
CA GLU A 407 -20.26 18.94 -8.18
C GLU A 407 -19.02 19.21 -7.31
N SER A 408 -17.83 19.06 -7.87
CA SER A 408 -16.59 19.34 -7.16
C SER A 408 -16.43 20.83 -6.83
N ALA A 409 -16.84 21.70 -7.74
CA ALA A 409 -16.80 23.15 -7.55
C ALA A 409 -17.81 23.59 -6.47
N LEU A 410 -19.04 23.07 -6.50
CA LEU A 410 -20.06 23.30 -5.48
C LEU A 410 -19.61 22.83 -4.09
N TYR A 411 -18.96 21.67 -4.03
CA TYR A 411 -18.43 21.17 -2.76
C TYR A 411 -17.32 22.06 -2.19
N VAL A 412 -16.41 22.56 -3.01
CA VAL A 412 -15.38 23.54 -2.58
C VAL A 412 -16.03 24.81 -2.04
N GLU A 413 -17.09 25.29 -2.65
CA GLU A 413 -17.81 26.48 -2.17
C GLU A 413 -18.47 26.22 -0.81
N ARG A 414 -19.11 25.07 -0.64
CA ARG A 414 -19.66 24.65 0.66
C ARG A 414 -18.58 24.52 1.73
N LEU A 415 -17.41 23.97 1.43
CA LEU A 415 -16.29 23.91 2.37
C LEU A 415 -15.83 25.31 2.84
N LYS A 416 -16.03 26.36 2.04
CA LYS A 416 -15.69 27.75 2.39
C LYS A 416 -16.75 28.41 3.25
N THR A 417 -18.03 28.17 2.97
CA THR A 417 -19.17 28.94 3.48
C THR A 417 -19.98 28.24 4.55
N ASP A 418 -19.95 26.90 4.58
CA ASP A 418 -20.73 26.04 5.48
C ASP A 418 -19.80 25.38 6.51
N ASP A 419 -19.98 25.72 7.79
CA ASP A 419 -19.15 25.20 8.88
C ASP A 419 -19.45 23.72 9.17
N GLU A 420 -20.72 23.29 9.04
CA GLU A 420 -21.09 21.89 9.25
C GLU A 420 -20.49 20.99 8.17
N CYS A 421 -20.56 21.41 6.91
CA CYS A 421 -19.90 20.73 5.81
C CYS A 421 -18.38 20.63 6.03
N PHE A 422 -17.77 21.69 6.55
CA PHE A 422 -16.34 21.68 6.83
C PHE A 422 -15.99 20.77 8.02
N PHE A 423 -16.79 20.74 9.08
CA PHE A 423 -16.60 19.83 10.22
C PHE A 423 -16.80 18.37 9.82
N ASP A 424 -17.78 18.06 8.99
CA ASP A 424 -17.96 16.72 8.43
C ASP A 424 -16.72 16.29 7.62
N TYR A 425 -16.19 17.19 6.81
CA TYR A 425 -14.93 16.96 6.11
C TYR A 425 -13.76 16.64 7.06
N LEU A 426 -13.59 17.43 8.13
CA LEU A 426 -12.54 17.20 9.13
C LEU A 426 -12.70 15.84 9.79
N LYS A 427 -13.93 15.47 10.22
CA LYS A 427 -14.24 14.16 10.85
C LYS A 427 -13.85 13.00 9.93
N LYS A 428 -14.30 13.03 8.67
CA LYS A 428 -14.06 11.98 7.67
C LYS A 428 -12.62 11.85 7.24
N HIS A 429 -11.81 12.91 7.36
CA HIS A 429 -10.42 12.93 6.92
C HIS A 429 -9.43 13.03 8.09
N SER A 430 -9.90 12.88 9.32
CA SER A 430 -9.03 12.82 10.49
C SER A 430 -8.14 11.58 10.47
N ASN A 431 -6.88 11.75 10.83
CA ASN A 431 -5.91 10.69 11.01
C ASN A 431 -4.77 11.15 11.92
N PHE A 432 -3.94 10.23 12.37
CA PHE A 432 -2.85 10.48 13.32
C PHE A 432 -1.77 11.46 12.80
N SER A 433 -1.74 11.78 11.52
CA SER A 433 -0.73 12.65 10.90
C SER A 433 -1.20 14.09 10.67
N ASN A 434 -2.49 14.38 10.91
CA ASN A 434 -3.06 15.73 10.74
C ASN A 434 -3.64 16.28 12.03
N ASP A 435 -4.01 17.55 12.01
CA ASP A 435 -4.54 18.29 13.16
C ASP A 435 -6.08 18.43 13.18
N HIS A 436 -6.78 17.62 12.38
CA HIS A 436 -8.23 17.75 12.20
C HIS A 436 -9.00 17.51 13.51
N GLU A 437 -8.65 16.49 14.30
CA GLU A 437 -9.26 16.23 15.61
C GLU A 437 -9.04 17.38 16.58
N VAL A 438 -7.86 18.00 16.55
CA VAL A 438 -7.54 19.14 17.41
C VAL A 438 -8.42 20.35 17.04
N LEU A 439 -8.60 20.61 15.73
CA LEU A 439 -9.48 21.68 15.27
C LEU A 439 -10.93 21.45 15.69
N LEU A 440 -11.44 20.23 15.55
CA LEU A 440 -12.78 19.86 15.98
C LEU A 440 -12.96 20.04 17.50
N ALA A 441 -12.04 19.50 18.31
CA ALA A 441 -12.09 19.62 19.76
C ALA A 441 -12.04 21.08 20.23
N LEU A 442 -11.26 21.95 19.58
CA LEU A 442 -11.21 23.37 19.87
C LEU A 442 -12.53 24.07 19.56
N CYS A 443 -13.21 23.69 18.46
CA CYS A 443 -14.53 24.22 18.10
C CYS A 443 -15.64 23.70 19.04
N GLU A 444 -15.58 22.44 19.46
CA GLU A 444 -16.50 21.87 20.44
C GLU A 444 -16.36 22.55 21.81
N HIS A 445 -15.13 22.83 22.24
CA HIS A 445 -14.88 23.53 23.51
C HIS A 445 -15.27 25.02 23.46
N ASN A 446 -15.07 25.67 22.32
CA ASN A 446 -15.41 27.07 22.10
C ASN A 446 -15.94 27.29 20.68
N PRO A 447 -17.29 27.38 20.49
CA PRO A 447 -17.87 27.60 19.15
C PRO A 447 -17.39 28.87 18.45
N GLU A 448 -17.00 29.93 19.20
CA GLU A 448 -16.45 31.16 18.61
C GLU A 448 -15.03 30.97 18.00
N PHE A 449 -14.39 29.83 18.26
CA PHE A 449 -13.06 29.52 17.72
C PHE A 449 -13.03 29.53 16.19
N VAL A 450 -14.15 29.24 15.52
CA VAL A 450 -14.28 29.32 14.06
C VAL A 450 -13.96 30.73 13.51
N ARG A 451 -14.15 31.77 14.34
CA ARG A 451 -13.86 33.17 13.98
C ARG A 451 -12.41 33.56 14.18
N SER A 452 -11.61 32.71 14.83
CA SER A 452 -10.19 32.98 15.06
C SER A 452 -9.39 33.06 13.76
N SER A 453 -8.34 33.86 13.76
CA SER A 453 -7.43 33.96 12.63
C SER A 453 -6.72 32.62 12.34
N TYR A 454 -6.46 31.85 13.40
CA TYR A 454 -5.86 30.51 13.28
C TYR A 454 -6.78 29.55 12.54
N PHE A 455 -8.04 29.40 13.00
CA PHE A 455 -8.99 28.50 12.34
C PHE A 455 -9.20 28.87 10.87
N ARG A 456 -9.40 30.17 10.57
CA ARG A 456 -9.56 30.65 9.19
C ARG A 456 -8.35 30.36 8.32
N ALA A 457 -7.14 30.51 8.84
CA ALA A 457 -5.91 30.15 8.12
C ALA A 457 -5.85 28.65 7.84
N ARG A 458 -6.11 27.80 8.84
CA ARG A 458 -6.12 26.34 8.69
C ARG A 458 -7.19 25.88 7.69
N ARG A 459 -8.42 26.41 7.79
CA ARG A 459 -9.50 26.15 6.82
C ARG A 459 -9.05 26.47 5.41
N SER A 460 -8.46 27.66 5.21
CA SER A 460 -7.93 28.07 3.91
C SER A 460 -6.86 27.11 3.37
N ASP A 461 -5.94 26.65 4.20
CA ASP A 461 -4.87 25.73 3.80
C ASP A 461 -5.43 24.34 3.42
N ILE A 462 -6.39 23.83 4.19
CA ILE A 462 -7.08 22.57 3.90
C ILE A 462 -7.84 22.65 2.57
N ILE A 463 -8.59 23.72 2.35
CA ILE A 463 -9.33 23.95 1.11
C ILE A 463 -8.38 24.10 -0.10
N LYS A 464 -7.25 24.78 0.06
CA LYS A 464 -6.22 24.88 -0.98
C LYS A 464 -5.67 23.50 -1.34
N ALA A 465 -5.36 22.67 -0.34
CA ALA A 465 -4.88 21.31 -0.57
C ALA A 465 -5.93 20.46 -1.30
N TYR A 466 -7.21 20.57 -0.91
CA TYR A 466 -8.31 19.91 -1.60
C TYR A 466 -8.43 20.39 -3.07
N THR A 467 -8.40 21.70 -3.28
CA THR A 467 -8.47 22.29 -4.64
C THR A 467 -7.31 21.87 -5.53
N LEU A 468 -6.10 21.70 -4.96
CA LEU A 468 -4.96 21.18 -5.73
C LEU A 468 -5.19 19.74 -6.19
N LYS A 469 -5.78 18.90 -5.36
CA LYS A 469 -6.16 17.53 -5.74
C LYS A 469 -7.24 17.53 -6.84
N MET A 470 -8.25 18.39 -6.71
CA MET A 470 -9.28 18.57 -7.73
C MET A 470 -8.66 18.98 -9.08
N LYS A 471 -7.70 19.92 -9.08
CA LYS A 471 -6.95 20.31 -10.28
C LYS A 471 -6.10 19.19 -10.87
N SER A 472 -5.77 18.19 -10.08
CA SER A 472 -5.07 16.98 -10.54
C SER A 472 -6.02 15.89 -11.02
N GLY A 473 -7.32 16.17 -11.12
CA GLY A 473 -8.34 15.26 -11.63
C GLY A 473 -9.06 14.40 -10.57
N GLU A 474 -8.86 14.66 -9.27
CA GLU A 474 -9.66 14.02 -8.22
C GLU A 474 -11.03 14.70 -8.10
N LEU A 475 -11.92 14.42 -9.05
CA LEU A 475 -13.25 15.01 -9.14
C LEU A 475 -14.31 14.15 -8.43
N ILE A 476 -15.33 14.80 -7.88
CA ILE A 476 -16.48 14.14 -7.25
C ILE A 476 -17.43 13.66 -8.32
N GLN A 477 -17.82 12.39 -8.25
CA GLN A 477 -18.83 11.78 -9.12
C GLN A 477 -19.80 10.94 -8.30
N ILE A 478 -21.03 10.76 -8.81
CA ILE A 478 -21.99 9.79 -8.25
C ILE A 478 -21.49 8.40 -8.62
N ALA A 479 -20.76 7.79 -7.68
CA ALA A 479 -20.07 6.53 -7.89
C ALA A 479 -19.64 5.92 -6.54
N ASP A 480 -19.16 4.70 -6.58
CA ASP A 480 -18.46 4.11 -5.42
C ASP A 480 -17.21 3.36 -5.87
N ASN A 481 -16.32 3.10 -4.90
CA ASN A 481 -15.10 2.34 -5.13
C ASN A 481 -15.27 0.93 -4.56
N LEU A 482 -15.71 0.02 -5.41
CA LEU A 482 -15.98 -1.36 -5.03
C LEU A 482 -14.76 -2.25 -5.28
N THR A 483 -14.61 -3.26 -4.44
CA THR A 483 -13.64 -4.33 -4.68
C THR A 483 -14.26 -5.35 -5.64
N VAL A 484 -13.51 -5.73 -6.67
CA VAL A 484 -14.00 -6.66 -7.70
C VAL A 484 -13.63 -8.08 -7.34
N VAL A 485 -14.57 -9.01 -7.53
CA VAL A 485 -14.34 -10.46 -7.49
C VAL A 485 -14.80 -11.07 -8.81
N GLY A 486 -14.00 -11.97 -9.41
CA GLY A 486 -14.32 -12.61 -10.67
C GLY A 486 -14.85 -14.02 -10.50
N SER A 487 -15.99 -14.33 -11.11
CA SER A 487 -16.58 -15.68 -11.19
C SER A 487 -16.46 -16.48 -9.87
N PRO A 488 -16.91 -15.93 -8.71
CA PRO A 488 -16.67 -16.58 -7.42
C PRO A 488 -17.43 -17.91 -7.30
N TYR A 489 -18.57 -18.06 -7.97
CA TYR A 489 -19.32 -19.31 -8.01
C TYR A 489 -18.62 -20.38 -8.84
N ALA A 490 -18.00 -20.00 -9.97
CA ALA A 490 -17.13 -20.88 -10.74
C ALA A 490 -15.97 -21.45 -9.90
N MET A 491 -15.40 -20.63 -8.99
CA MET A 491 -14.35 -21.08 -8.09
C MET A 491 -14.86 -22.14 -7.08
N LEU A 492 -16.10 -22.02 -6.61
CA LEU A 492 -16.74 -23.05 -5.76
C LEU A 492 -16.99 -24.34 -6.53
N LEU A 493 -17.48 -24.26 -7.77
CA LEU A 493 -17.67 -25.43 -8.63
C LEU A 493 -16.35 -26.16 -8.89
N TYR A 494 -15.33 -25.42 -9.22
CA TYR A 494 -13.99 -25.98 -9.43
C TYR A 494 -13.45 -26.64 -8.15
N ALA A 495 -13.63 -26.01 -7.00
CA ALA A 495 -13.22 -26.58 -5.71
C ALA A 495 -13.94 -27.91 -5.38
N ALA A 496 -15.21 -28.04 -5.75
CA ALA A 496 -15.97 -29.25 -5.50
C ALA A 496 -15.65 -30.40 -6.47
N THR A 497 -15.31 -30.10 -7.71
CA THR A 497 -15.11 -31.11 -8.77
C THR A 497 -13.64 -31.46 -9.00
N GLY A 498 -12.72 -30.55 -8.69
CA GLY A 498 -11.30 -30.64 -9.06
C GLY A 498 -11.04 -30.55 -10.58
N LYS A 499 -12.05 -30.19 -11.39
CA LYS A 499 -11.99 -30.15 -12.86
C LYS A 499 -12.06 -28.72 -13.37
N GLU A 500 -11.10 -28.32 -14.17
CA GLU A 500 -11.03 -26.97 -14.75
C GLU A 500 -12.26 -26.63 -15.62
N GLU A 501 -12.86 -27.64 -16.28
CA GLU A 501 -14.03 -27.45 -17.12
C GLU A 501 -15.29 -27.07 -16.34
N SER A 502 -15.34 -27.40 -15.06
CA SER A 502 -16.53 -27.08 -14.24
C SER A 502 -16.73 -25.56 -14.04
N VAL A 503 -15.73 -24.74 -14.32
CA VAL A 503 -15.90 -23.28 -14.28
C VAL A 503 -16.89 -22.81 -15.37
N ASP A 504 -16.99 -23.52 -16.47
CA ASP A 504 -17.89 -23.20 -17.58
C ASP A 504 -19.36 -23.55 -17.25
N GLU A 505 -19.61 -24.27 -16.15
CA GLU A 505 -20.95 -24.56 -15.63
C GLU A 505 -21.51 -23.42 -14.76
N ASP A 506 -20.76 -22.31 -14.60
CA ASP A 506 -21.24 -21.13 -13.86
C ASP A 506 -22.38 -20.44 -14.62
N ASP A 507 -23.59 -20.58 -14.09
CA ASP A 507 -24.83 -19.99 -14.61
C ASP A 507 -25.27 -18.74 -13.84
N THR A 508 -24.38 -18.16 -13.00
CA THR A 508 -24.71 -16.97 -12.20
C THR A 508 -24.73 -15.69 -13.03
N PHE A 509 -23.97 -15.67 -14.14
CA PHE A 509 -23.84 -14.53 -15.02
C PHE A 509 -24.03 -14.91 -16.48
N PHE A 510 -24.66 -14.03 -17.24
CA PHE A 510 -24.82 -14.16 -18.67
C PHE A 510 -24.11 -13.01 -19.38
N PHE A 511 -23.71 -13.28 -20.61
CA PHE A 511 -23.19 -12.27 -21.52
C PHE A 511 -24.28 -11.93 -22.55
N GLU A 512 -24.65 -10.63 -22.58
CA GLU A 512 -25.49 -10.07 -23.64
C GLU A 512 -24.64 -9.16 -24.52
N GLU A 513 -24.96 -9.10 -25.82
CA GLU A 513 -24.20 -8.27 -26.75
C GLU A 513 -24.15 -6.80 -26.27
N GLY A 514 -22.93 -6.34 -26.03
CA GLY A 514 -22.65 -4.98 -25.56
C GLY A 514 -22.67 -4.74 -24.04
N THR A 515 -23.17 -5.72 -23.24
CA THR A 515 -23.17 -5.62 -21.77
C THR A 515 -22.68 -6.89 -21.11
N ILE A 516 -22.22 -6.78 -19.88
CA ILE A 516 -21.81 -7.90 -19.04
C ILE A 516 -22.59 -7.80 -17.74
N GLN A 517 -23.13 -8.91 -17.28
CA GLN A 517 -23.82 -8.96 -16.00
C GLN A 517 -22.83 -8.91 -14.85
N CYS A 518 -23.23 -8.23 -13.78
CA CYS A 518 -22.55 -8.23 -12.49
C CYS A 518 -23.56 -8.40 -11.35
N TYR A 519 -23.04 -8.63 -10.16
CA TYR A 519 -23.83 -8.65 -8.93
C TYR A 519 -23.18 -7.74 -7.89
N THR A 520 -23.93 -6.77 -7.42
CA THR A 520 -23.57 -5.97 -6.25
C THR A 520 -24.80 -5.51 -5.49
N GLU A 521 -24.72 -5.50 -4.16
CA GLU A 521 -25.78 -4.97 -3.29
C GLU A 521 -25.69 -3.45 -3.11
N ARG A 522 -24.70 -2.80 -3.75
CA ARG A 522 -24.47 -1.35 -3.65
C ARG A 522 -25.48 -0.54 -4.43
N PHE A 523 -25.90 -1.04 -5.57
CA PHE A 523 -26.83 -0.42 -6.49
C PHE A 523 -28.06 -1.32 -6.67
N ASN A 524 -29.15 -0.75 -7.15
CA ASN A 524 -30.35 -1.54 -7.36
C ASN A 524 -30.14 -2.61 -8.44
N SER A 525 -30.87 -3.73 -8.32
CA SER A 525 -30.95 -4.69 -9.38
C SER A 525 -31.54 -4.05 -10.64
N ASP A 526 -31.10 -4.51 -11.81
CA ASP A 526 -31.49 -4.02 -13.13
C ASP A 526 -30.96 -2.62 -13.49
N GLU A 527 -30.02 -2.07 -12.70
CA GLU A 527 -29.29 -0.84 -13.04
C GLU A 527 -28.07 -1.13 -13.91
N TYR A 528 -27.76 -0.20 -14.81
CA TYR A 528 -26.57 -0.23 -15.64
C TYR A 528 -25.46 0.64 -15.02
N LEU A 529 -24.28 0.09 -14.93
CA LEU A 529 -23.12 0.69 -14.25
C LEU A 529 -21.98 0.93 -15.23
N ALA A 530 -21.42 2.13 -15.23
CA ALA A 530 -20.14 2.40 -15.88
C ALA A 530 -19.02 1.97 -14.93
N PHE A 531 -18.23 1.01 -15.35
CA PHE A 531 -17.15 0.42 -14.56
C PHE A 531 -15.78 0.87 -15.06
N PHE A 532 -14.96 1.38 -14.14
CA PHE A 532 -13.58 1.81 -14.40
C PHE A 532 -12.62 1.03 -13.53
N ARG A 533 -11.56 0.52 -14.12
CA ARG A 533 -10.47 -0.11 -13.38
C ARG A 533 -9.23 0.78 -13.39
N SER A 534 -8.60 0.93 -12.22
CA SER A 534 -7.29 1.58 -12.11
C SER A 534 -6.15 0.54 -12.22
N PRO A 535 -5.04 0.83 -12.93
CA PRO A 535 -4.76 2.07 -13.66
C PRO A 535 -5.54 2.17 -14.97
N PHE A 536 -6.16 3.32 -15.20
CA PHE A 536 -6.89 3.58 -16.44
C PHE A 536 -5.92 4.15 -17.49
N ASN A 537 -5.43 3.30 -18.35
CA ASN A 537 -4.42 3.64 -19.36
C ASN A 537 -4.93 3.58 -20.80
N SER A 538 -6.13 3.07 -21.01
CA SER A 538 -6.79 2.99 -22.32
C SER A 538 -8.30 2.91 -22.18
N LYS A 539 -9.02 3.09 -23.29
CA LYS A 539 -10.49 2.90 -23.34
C LYS A 539 -10.92 1.47 -22.94
N ASN A 540 -10.03 0.51 -23.04
CA ASN A 540 -10.30 -0.88 -22.68
C ASN A 540 -10.48 -1.08 -21.17
N ASN A 541 -10.07 -0.14 -20.32
CA ASN A 541 -10.32 -0.16 -18.89
C ASN A 541 -11.71 0.39 -18.48
N LEU A 542 -12.53 0.74 -19.44
CA LEU A 542 -13.92 1.13 -19.26
C LEU A 542 -14.84 0.04 -19.77
N THR A 543 -15.81 -0.35 -18.97
CA THR A 543 -16.86 -1.29 -19.41
C THR A 543 -18.22 -0.89 -18.87
N TYR A 544 -19.25 -1.50 -19.41
CA TYR A 544 -20.64 -1.29 -19.06
C TYR A 544 -21.19 -2.57 -18.46
N LEU A 545 -21.66 -2.50 -17.23
CA LEU A 545 -22.16 -3.66 -16.47
C LEU A 545 -23.65 -3.51 -16.22
N HIS A 546 -24.38 -4.62 -16.35
CA HIS A 546 -25.78 -4.73 -15.96
C HIS A 546 -25.86 -5.43 -14.60
N ASN A 547 -26.29 -4.71 -13.56
CA ASN A 547 -26.40 -5.26 -12.22
C ASN A 547 -27.64 -6.15 -12.11
N MET A 548 -27.45 -7.44 -11.90
CA MET A 548 -28.54 -8.41 -11.86
C MET A 548 -28.62 -9.12 -10.51
N TYR A 549 -29.85 -9.39 -10.06
CA TYR A 549 -30.05 -10.24 -8.92
C TYR A 549 -29.67 -11.69 -9.24
N SER A 550 -28.93 -12.33 -8.35
CA SER A 550 -28.57 -13.73 -8.44
C SER A 550 -28.84 -14.45 -7.13
N LYS A 551 -29.78 -15.38 -7.14
CA LYS A 551 -30.14 -16.21 -5.96
C LYS A 551 -28.95 -17.02 -5.44
N LYS A 552 -28.05 -17.50 -6.32
CA LYS A 552 -26.84 -18.23 -5.94
C LYS A 552 -25.83 -17.32 -5.30
N MET A 553 -25.67 -16.10 -5.82
CA MET A 553 -24.78 -15.10 -5.24
C MET A 553 -25.25 -14.72 -3.83
N GLU A 554 -26.52 -14.43 -3.64
CA GLU A 554 -27.08 -14.09 -2.33
C GLU A 554 -26.96 -15.27 -1.33
N LYS A 555 -27.13 -16.50 -1.79
CA LYS A 555 -27.07 -17.68 -0.94
C LYS A 555 -25.66 -17.99 -0.44
N TYR A 556 -24.68 -17.99 -1.33
CA TYR A 556 -23.35 -18.50 -1.03
C TYR A 556 -22.31 -17.41 -0.70
N PHE A 557 -22.63 -16.12 -0.90
CA PHE A 557 -21.68 -15.05 -0.66
C PHE A 557 -22.26 -13.98 0.26
N LYS A 558 -21.40 -13.40 1.08
CA LYS A 558 -21.74 -12.31 2.00
C LYS A 558 -20.91 -11.08 1.67
N PHE A 559 -21.05 -10.57 0.45
CA PHE A 559 -20.25 -9.48 -0.07
C PHE A 559 -20.63 -8.12 0.49
N GLY A 560 -21.91 -7.92 0.82
CA GLY A 560 -22.42 -6.62 1.23
C GLY A 560 -22.23 -5.56 0.14
N LYS A 561 -22.27 -4.29 0.54
CA LYS A 561 -22.28 -3.15 -0.38
C LYS A 561 -20.91 -2.74 -0.96
N ASN A 562 -19.84 -3.42 -0.60
CA ASN A 562 -18.49 -2.96 -0.95
C ASN A 562 -17.84 -3.80 -2.06
N ILE A 563 -18.53 -4.82 -2.54
CA ILE A 563 -18.01 -5.77 -3.52
C ILE A 563 -18.90 -5.75 -4.77
N VAL A 564 -18.29 -5.97 -5.91
CA VAL A 564 -18.97 -6.28 -7.16
C VAL A 564 -18.40 -7.57 -7.73
N ALA A 565 -19.27 -8.55 -7.96
CA ALA A 565 -18.91 -9.80 -8.63
C ALA A 565 -19.19 -9.67 -10.13
N VAL A 566 -18.26 -10.14 -10.95
CA VAL A 566 -18.33 -10.05 -12.40
C VAL A 566 -18.00 -11.39 -13.04
N ASN A 567 -18.54 -11.65 -14.22
CA ASN A 567 -18.15 -12.80 -15.01
C ASN A 567 -16.78 -12.53 -15.67
N MET A 568 -15.85 -13.46 -15.46
CA MET A 568 -14.52 -13.42 -16.07
C MET A 568 -14.37 -14.47 -17.19
N ILE A 569 -15.31 -15.39 -17.35
CA ILE A 569 -15.18 -16.56 -18.20
C ILE A 569 -15.64 -16.25 -19.63
N GLY A 570 -14.72 -16.41 -20.60
CA GLY A 570 -15.03 -16.36 -22.02
C GLY A 570 -15.65 -15.07 -22.54
N THR A 571 -15.48 -13.95 -21.83
CA THR A 571 -16.14 -12.69 -22.16
C THR A 571 -15.13 -11.65 -22.68
N PRO A 572 -15.57 -10.71 -23.56
CA PRO A 572 -14.80 -9.53 -23.93
C PRO A 572 -14.43 -8.62 -22.73
N PHE A 573 -15.01 -8.85 -21.57
CA PHE A 573 -14.66 -8.17 -20.32
C PHE A 573 -13.23 -8.43 -19.91
N GLN A 574 -12.73 -9.65 -20.08
CA GLN A 574 -11.34 -10.02 -19.82
C GLN A 574 -10.37 -9.21 -20.68
N ASP A 575 -10.68 -9.03 -21.96
CA ASP A 575 -9.88 -8.22 -22.86
C ASP A 575 -9.88 -6.75 -22.44
N ARG A 576 -11.05 -6.16 -22.23
CA ARG A 576 -11.21 -4.75 -21.88
C ARG A 576 -10.55 -4.37 -20.57
N ASN A 577 -10.52 -5.28 -19.61
CA ASN A 577 -9.96 -5.03 -18.29
C ASN A 577 -8.55 -5.59 -18.09
N ASN A 578 -7.89 -6.06 -19.16
CA ASN A 578 -6.56 -6.68 -19.14
C ASN A 578 -6.43 -7.78 -18.07
N GLY A 579 -7.44 -8.67 -18.01
CA GLY A 579 -7.57 -9.58 -16.89
C GLY A 579 -7.77 -8.84 -15.57
N LEU A 580 -8.94 -8.91 -15.00
CA LEU A 580 -9.18 -8.39 -13.68
C LEU A 580 -8.32 -9.15 -12.68
N VAL A 581 -7.19 -8.59 -12.40
CA VAL A 581 -6.25 -9.17 -11.47
C VAL A 581 -6.42 -8.47 -10.13
N TYR A 582 -6.76 -9.20 -9.11
CA TYR A 582 -6.89 -8.69 -7.74
C TYR A 582 -5.58 -8.22 -7.19
N GLY A 583 -4.53 -8.42 -7.90
CA GLY A 583 -3.22 -8.06 -7.49
C GLY A 583 -2.84 -6.60 -7.66
N SER A 584 -3.69 -5.77 -8.16
CA SER A 584 -3.44 -4.32 -8.17
C SER A 584 -3.58 -3.70 -6.79
N VAL A 585 -3.08 -4.35 -5.82
CA VAL A 585 -3.08 -3.89 -4.43
C VAL A 585 -1.71 -3.33 -4.08
#